data_7bf9eea766ba8939ba81af4bf3462049
#
_entry.id   7bf9eea766ba8939ba81af4bf3462049
#
_cell.length_a   1.000
_cell.length_b   1.000
_cell.length_c   1.000
_cell.angle_alpha   90.00
_cell.angle_beta   90.00
_cell.angle_gamma   90.00
#
_symmetry.space_group_name_H-M   'P 1'
#
loop_
_entity.id
_entity.type
_entity.pdbx_description
1 polymer ?
#
loop_
_entity_poly.entity_id
_entity_poly.type
_entity_poly.pdbx_seq_one_letter_code
_entity_poly.pdbx_strand_id
1 'polypeptide(L)'
;MKFRRLFKKAAAALMAAVTALSVLPATTAFAAGDIGTISFTHTYDSSGNTMRYNSSAVFDGYTAGGTGKYKYRMFVDGENAFCIQPGVPLKTGNTLKKASSDTWNALSTNQKKAVGLALLYGYQGNRSHLSGSDDEKWLATQTLVWEFVTGCREATGSYQQNSTKAYSLHFGSNYPNSGAKAAYDQIVSLLSEHNTIPSFMSGGKNDITKELAYKDGKYSITLTDKNGVLSDYSFSSSDGNVSVSKSGNKLTISSAVAVSGSVRITAKRNGVPTVSDSAKMIAYGDPNLQDLVTGVENADTVAAYLNIETPTGTIALKKTSEDGVVGGIQFNIKGDNFNKTVTTDKDGNITVEGLFPATYTITEQSIDRYEPQKSQTVTLIGGKTTTVNFNNTLKRGSLEVIKNSEDNLVEGVKFHLYGTSLSGLPVDEYAVTDAKGVAKFSDVLISGDTPYVVEEVDTAIRYVVPASQTAPIEWEKVTSRTFVNVLKKFNVTVTKSDVETGTEQGDASLAGAVYGIYKGEELIDTYTTDGNGQFTSKYYICGDDWTVRELTPSEGYLLDPTIHKVGAEPELYTVEYNSTANDVTEQVIKGNIAIIKHTDDVRP
;
A
#
# COMPACT_ATOMS: atom_id res chain seq x y z
N MET A 1 39.15 23.07 19.06
CA MET A 1 40.40 22.48 18.56
C MET A 1 41.20 21.63 19.57
N LYS A 2 40.86 21.57 20.87
CA LYS A 2 41.61 20.77 21.87
C LYS A 2 41.12 19.30 21.98
N PHE A 3 39.91 18.96 21.56
CA PHE A 3 39.40 17.58 21.65
C PHE A 3 39.93 16.63 20.56
N ARG A 4 40.33 17.13 19.39
CA ARG A 4 40.87 16.28 18.31
C ARG A 4 42.31 15.84 18.52
N ARG A 5 43.08 16.45 19.43
CA ARG A 5 44.46 16.06 19.74
C ARG A 5 44.56 14.95 20.78
N LEU A 6 43.56 14.75 21.63
CA LEU A 6 43.56 13.67 22.63
C LEU A 6 43.25 12.29 21.99
N PHE A 7 42.35 12.25 21.01
CA PHE A 7 42.00 11.00 20.32
C PHE A 7 43.15 10.44 19.45
N LYS A 8 43.97 11.31 18.85
CA LYS A 8 45.14 10.84 18.07
C LYS A 8 46.26 10.28 18.93
N LYS A 9 46.40 10.74 20.17
CA LYS A 9 47.41 10.20 21.09
C LYS A 9 46.98 8.87 21.74
N ALA A 10 45.69 8.68 21.98
CA ALA A 10 45.15 7.43 22.48
C ALA A 10 45.17 6.31 21.43
N ALA A 11 44.88 6.62 20.15
CA ALA A 11 44.94 5.66 19.06
C ALA A 11 46.38 5.23 18.72
N ALA A 12 47.36 6.11 18.84
CA ALA A 12 48.77 5.77 18.63
C ALA A 12 49.35 4.93 19.78
N ALA A 13 48.91 5.15 21.02
CA ALA A 13 49.30 4.33 22.15
C ALA A 13 48.67 2.92 22.11
N LEU A 14 47.46 2.77 21.60
CA LEU A 14 46.78 1.49 21.43
C LEU A 14 47.39 0.67 20.28
N MET A 15 47.81 1.31 19.17
CA MET A 15 48.49 0.62 18.08
C MET A 15 49.92 0.23 18.43
N ALA A 16 50.64 0.98 19.27
CA ALA A 16 51.94 0.61 19.75
C ALA A 16 51.90 -0.55 20.78
N ALA A 17 50.80 -0.70 21.52
CA ALA A 17 50.59 -1.83 22.43
C ALA A 17 50.22 -3.13 21.68
N VAL A 18 49.49 -3.02 20.52
CA VAL A 18 49.10 -4.19 19.70
C VAL A 18 50.27 -4.67 18.83
N THR A 19 51.18 -3.78 18.41
CA THR A 19 52.40 -4.18 17.65
C THR A 19 53.55 -4.67 18.53
N ALA A 20 53.54 -4.37 19.84
CA ALA A 20 54.53 -4.90 20.78
C ALA A 20 54.20 -6.31 21.28
N LEU A 21 52.94 -6.80 21.08
CA LEU A 21 52.55 -8.16 21.45
C LEU A 21 52.73 -9.20 20.33
N SER A 22 53.16 -8.79 19.13
CA SER A 22 53.33 -9.70 17.98
C SER A 22 54.78 -10.11 17.66
N VAL A 23 55.72 -9.76 18.52
CA VAL A 23 57.13 -10.19 18.42
C VAL A 23 57.67 -10.61 19.78
N LEU A 24 57.04 -11.64 20.33
CA LEU A 24 57.73 -12.50 21.30
C LEU A 24 58.03 -13.81 20.53
N PRO A 25 59.29 -14.23 20.47
CA PRO A 25 59.58 -15.57 20.00
C PRO A 25 58.87 -16.55 20.91
N ALA A 26 58.13 -17.48 20.33
CA ALA A 26 57.50 -18.58 21.03
C ALA A 26 58.56 -19.57 21.55
N THR A 27 59.32 -19.11 22.51
CA THR A 27 60.07 -19.97 23.43
C THR A 27 59.61 -19.61 24.84
N THR A 28 58.41 -20.00 25.20
CA THR A 28 58.13 -20.20 26.58
C THR A 28 58.96 -21.38 27.01
N ALA A 29 60.12 -21.10 27.66
CA ALA A 29 60.77 -22.07 28.47
C ALA A 29 59.77 -22.55 29.51
N PHE A 30 59.17 -23.72 29.30
CA PHE A 30 58.41 -24.36 30.36
C PHE A 30 59.30 -24.56 31.56
N ALA A 31 58.88 -24.12 32.70
CA ALA A 31 59.59 -24.34 33.95
C ALA A 31 59.87 -25.85 34.10
N ALA A 32 61.10 -26.17 34.53
CA ALA A 32 61.49 -27.55 34.83
C ALA A 32 60.57 -28.07 35.98
N GLY A 33 59.46 -28.73 35.62
CA GLY A 33 58.43 -29.18 36.55
C GLY A 33 57.13 -29.66 35.90
N ASP A 34 56.92 -29.39 34.62
CA ASP A 34 55.68 -29.83 33.93
C ASP A 34 55.90 -31.22 33.27
N ILE A 35 56.04 -32.23 34.14
CA ILE A 35 56.25 -33.62 33.78
C ILE A 35 54.99 -34.42 34.11
N GLY A 36 54.48 -35.21 33.17
CA GLY A 36 53.43 -36.16 33.42
C GLY A 36 53.96 -37.55 33.65
N THR A 37 53.54 -38.21 34.75
CA THR A 37 53.93 -39.58 35.08
C THR A 37 52.98 -40.60 34.48
N ILE A 38 53.51 -41.62 33.87
CA ILE A 38 52.74 -42.63 33.10
C ILE A 38 52.34 -43.80 33.99
N SER A 39 51.07 -44.22 33.89
CA SER A 39 50.58 -45.47 34.42
C SER A 39 49.74 -46.25 33.40
N PHE A 40 49.64 -47.53 33.56
CA PHE A 40 48.88 -48.44 32.70
C PHE A 40 47.96 -49.32 33.48
N THR A 41 46.83 -49.67 32.88
CA THR A 41 45.96 -50.81 33.29
C THR A 41 45.62 -51.66 32.08
N HIS A 42 45.50 -52.98 32.31
CA HIS A 42 44.94 -53.86 31.30
C HIS A 42 43.54 -53.43 30.90
N THR A 43 43.21 -53.53 29.62
CA THR A 43 41.88 -53.30 29.11
C THR A 43 41.10 -54.63 29.06
N TYR A 44 39.84 -54.57 29.48
CA TYR A 44 38.95 -55.73 29.53
C TYR A 44 37.68 -55.43 28.68
N ASP A 45 37.17 -56.47 28.02
CA ASP A 45 35.88 -56.41 27.36
C ASP A 45 34.76 -56.49 28.41
N SER A 46 33.52 -56.32 27.96
CA SER A 46 32.35 -56.39 28.83
C SER A 46 32.10 -57.76 29.48
N SER A 47 32.83 -58.78 29.04
CA SER A 47 32.80 -60.13 29.60
C SER A 47 34.01 -60.39 30.54
N GLY A 48 34.85 -59.39 30.78
CA GLY A 48 36.04 -59.47 31.65
C GLY A 48 37.27 -60.11 30.97
N ASN A 49 37.27 -60.34 29.65
CA ASN A 49 38.45 -60.86 28.94
C ASN A 49 39.40 -59.72 28.58
N THR A 50 40.69 -59.97 28.63
CA THR A 50 41.73 -59.00 28.22
C THR A 50 41.59 -58.71 26.73
N MET A 51 41.41 -57.40 26.39
CA MET A 51 41.30 -56.97 25.01
C MET A 51 42.65 -57.08 24.27
N ARG A 52 42.58 -57.57 23.05
CA ARG A 52 43.74 -57.65 22.15
C ARG A 52 43.45 -56.86 20.90
N TYR A 53 44.52 -56.55 20.16
CA TYR A 53 44.36 -55.91 18.83
C TYR A 53 45.25 -56.62 17.85
N ASN A 54 44.80 -56.60 16.60
CA ASN A 54 45.59 -57.03 15.48
C ASN A 54 46.04 -55.79 14.71
N SER A 55 47.33 -55.51 14.70
CA SER A 55 47.83 -54.35 13.97
C SER A 55 49.25 -54.62 13.44
N SER A 56 49.49 -54.06 12.25
CA SER A 56 50.81 -53.75 11.82
C SER A 56 50.81 -52.25 11.49
N ALA A 57 51.41 -51.45 12.35
CA ALA A 57 51.49 -50.04 12.14
C ALA A 57 52.94 -49.63 12.08
N VAL A 58 53.30 -48.83 11.11
CA VAL A 58 54.61 -48.18 11.02
C VAL A 58 54.38 -46.68 11.14
N PHE A 59 55.05 -46.08 12.16
CA PHE A 59 55.03 -44.64 12.37
C PHE A 59 56.46 -44.21 12.71
N ASP A 60 57.02 -43.25 11.97
CA ASP A 60 58.41 -42.76 12.14
C ASP A 60 59.45 -43.85 12.25
N GLY A 61 59.33 -44.89 11.44
CA GLY A 61 60.27 -46.02 11.44
C GLY A 61 60.04 -47.07 12.55
N TYR A 62 59.12 -46.87 13.45
CA TYR A 62 58.73 -47.85 14.44
C TYR A 62 57.58 -48.75 13.98
N THR A 63 57.72 -50.00 14.19
CA THR A 63 56.66 -50.98 13.88
C THR A 63 55.97 -51.44 15.13
N ALA A 64 54.71 -51.06 15.25
CA ALA A 64 53.84 -51.65 16.28
C ALA A 64 53.13 -52.80 15.68
N GLY A 65 53.33 -53.94 16.21
CA GLY A 65 52.47 -54.87 15.64
C GLY A 65 52.58 -56.30 16.04
N GLY A 66 51.87 -57.02 15.29
CA GLY A 66 51.67 -58.45 15.49
C GLY A 66 50.28 -58.76 15.99
N THR A 67 49.77 -59.88 15.54
CA THR A 67 48.50 -60.40 15.97
C THR A 67 48.49 -60.76 17.44
N GLY A 68 47.42 -60.36 18.14
CA GLY A 68 47.24 -60.79 19.53
C GLY A 68 47.96 -59.98 20.58
N LYS A 69 48.43 -58.80 20.27
CA LYS A 69 48.99 -57.87 21.27
C LYS A 69 47.93 -57.41 22.26
N TYR A 70 48.25 -57.39 23.52
CA TYR A 70 47.43 -56.83 24.57
C TYR A 70 47.45 -55.32 24.53
N LYS A 71 46.31 -54.70 24.88
CA LYS A 71 46.22 -53.29 25.06
C LYS A 71 46.11 -52.91 26.53
N TYR A 72 46.66 -51.77 26.81
CA TYR A 72 46.63 -51.14 28.15
C TYR A 72 46.04 -49.76 28.02
N ARG A 73 45.07 -49.47 28.90
CA ARG A 73 44.59 -48.08 29.04
C ARG A 73 45.69 -47.28 29.70
N MET A 74 46.03 -46.16 29.12
CA MET A 74 47.14 -45.31 29.55
C MET A 74 46.62 -44.11 30.32
N PHE A 75 47.40 -43.67 31.28
CA PHE A 75 47.15 -42.50 32.08
C PHE A 75 48.41 -41.67 32.17
N VAL A 76 48.22 -40.33 32.22
CA VAL A 76 49.27 -39.38 32.59
C VAL A 76 48.73 -38.64 33.82
N ASP A 77 49.46 -38.75 34.95
CA ASP A 77 49.04 -38.20 36.25
C ASP A 77 47.60 -38.58 36.67
N GLY A 78 47.17 -39.80 36.32
CA GLY A 78 45.83 -40.30 36.60
C GLY A 78 44.75 -39.93 35.55
N GLU A 79 45.01 -39.03 34.65
CA GLU A 79 44.14 -38.65 33.53
C GLU A 79 44.26 -39.62 32.38
N ASN A 80 43.15 -40.00 31.74
CA ASN A 80 43.18 -40.88 30.56
C ASN A 80 44.01 -40.26 29.42
N ALA A 81 44.88 -41.06 28.87
CA ALA A 81 45.80 -40.67 27.80
C ALA A 81 45.66 -41.60 26.59
N PHE A 82 45.90 -41.05 25.40
CA PHE A 82 45.87 -41.78 24.14
C PHE A 82 47.21 -41.64 23.43
N CYS A 83 47.70 -42.76 22.94
CA CYS A 83 48.91 -42.80 22.17
C CYS A 83 48.75 -42.16 20.81
N ILE A 84 49.68 -41.29 20.44
CA ILE A 84 49.75 -40.67 19.09
C ILE A 84 50.97 -41.18 18.30
N GLN A 85 51.77 -42.10 18.91
CA GLN A 85 52.97 -42.65 18.28
C GLN A 85 52.99 -44.17 18.38
N PRO A 86 52.14 -44.86 17.56
CA PRO A 86 52.04 -46.31 17.64
C PRO A 86 53.38 -46.98 17.35
N GLY A 87 53.77 -47.94 18.16
CA GLY A 87 55.00 -48.75 18.01
C GLY A 87 56.15 -48.34 18.88
N VAL A 88 56.15 -47.16 19.42
CA VAL A 88 57.19 -46.70 20.32
C VAL A 88 56.95 -47.23 21.75
N PRO A 89 57.96 -47.70 22.47
CA PRO A 89 57.79 -48.26 23.80
C PRO A 89 57.49 -47.22 24.85
N LEU A 90 56.66 -47.58 25.84
CA LEU A 90 56.38 -46.79 27.01
C LEU A 90 56.16 -47.73 28.22
N LYS A 91 56.56 -47.33 29.43
CA LYS A 91 56.44 -48.13 30.64
C LYS A 91 55.83 -47.31 31.77
N THR A 92 55.18 -47.99 32.72
CA THR A 92 54.72 -47.37 33.97
C THR A 92 55.90 -46.72 34.67
N GLY A 93 55.70 -45.52 35.17
CA GLY A 93 56.73 -44.72 35.85
C GLY A 93 57.61 -43.89 34.90
N ASN A 94 57.49 -44.07 33.58
CA ASN A 94 58.13 -43.12 32.66
C ASN A 94 57.52 -41.73 32.87
N THR A 95 58.28 -40.70 32.54
CA THR A 95 57.84 -39.31 32.61
C THR A 95 57.98 -38.67 31.23
N LEU A 96 56.92 -37.91 30.87
CA LEU A 96 56.88 -37.15 29.60
C LEU A 96 56.75 -35.66 29.93
N LYS A 97 57.28 -34.81 29.08
CA LYS A 97 57.16 -33.36 29.16
C LYS A 97 55.90 -32.89 28.51
N LYS A 98 55.19 -31.99 29.19
CA LYS A 98 54.01 -31.33 28.61
C LYS A 98 54.37 -30.48 27.41
N ALA A 99 53.49 -30.45 26.38
CA ALA A 99 53.60 -29.68 25.17
C ALA A 99 54.95 -29.87 24.40
N SER A 100 55.62 -31.02 24.61
CA SER A 100 56.93 -31.35 23.99
C SER A 100 56.86 -32.46 22.97
N SER A 101 55.70 -32.82 22.47
CA SER A 101 55.55 -33.88 21.46
C SER A 101 55.93 -33.41 20.06
N ASP A 102 57.03 -33.93 19.54
CA ASP A 102 57.42 -33.70 18.16
C ASP A 102 56.42 -34.36 17.20
N THR A 103 55.90 -35.52 17.54
CA THR A 103 54.85 -36.21 16.78
C THR A 103 53.62 -35.32 16.62
N TRP A 104 53.14 -34.75 17.70
CA TRP A 104 51.97 -33.83 17.66
C TRP A 104 52.29 -32.61 16.80
N ASN A 105 53.47 -32.02 17.01
CA ASN A 105 53.84 -30.82 16.26
C ASN A 105 53.92 -31.05 14.75
N ALA A 106 54.32 -32.25 14.33
CA ALA A 106 54.43 -32.66 12.92
C ALA A 106 53.07 -32.93 12.26
N LEU A 107 51.97 -33.13 13.04
CA LEU A 107 50.65 -33.38 12.47
C LEU A 107 50.09 -32.12 11.78
N SER A 108 49.40 -32.34 10.66
CA SER A 108 48.64 -31.29 9.99
C SER A 108 47.51 -30.78 10.88
N THR A 109 47.04 -29.56 10.61
CA THR A 109 45.92 -28.96 11.30
C THR A 109 44.65 -29.86 11.22
N ASN A 110 44.42 -30.50 10.09
CA ASN A 110 43.29 -31.41 9.89
C ASN A 110 43.40 -32.67 10.74
N GLN A 111 44.61 -33.26 10.85
CA GLN A 111 44.85 -34.41 11.72
C GLN A 111 44.65 -34.04 13.20
N LYS A 112 45.18 -32.89 13.63
CA LYS A 112 44.95 -32.39 15.02
C LYS A 112 43.48 -32.21 15.34
N LYS A 113 42.72 -31.61 14.42
CA LYS A 113 41.25 -31.47 14.54
C LYS A 113 40.56 -32.84 14.60
N ALA A 114 40.96 -33.78 13.77
CA ALA A 114 40.37 -35.11 13.73
C ALA A 114 40.62 -35.90 15.04
N VAL A 115 41.84 -35.80 15.57
CA VAL A 115 42.17 -36.37 16.90
C VAL A 115 41.31 -35.71 17.97
N GLY A 116 41.20 -34.39 17.96
CA GLY A 116 40.33 -33.66 18.90
C GLY A 116 38.86 -34.11 18.85
N LEU A 117 38.32 -34.31 17.65
CA LEU A 117 36.98 -34.84 17.46
C LEU A 117 36.84 -36.30 17.95
N ALA A 118 37.84 -37.14 17.72
CA ALA A 118 37.84 -38.49 18.28
C ALA A 118 37.84 -38.50 19.79
N LEU A 119 38.57 -37.58 20.44
CA LEU A 119 38.55 -37.41 21.89
C LEU A 119 37.21 -36.83 22.36
N LEU A 120 36.64 -35.88 21.63
CA LEU A 120 35.33 -35.27 21.96
C LEU A 120 34.21 -36.30 21.99
N TYR A 121 34.09 -37.12 20.96
CA TYR A 121 33.04 -38.13 20.81
C TYR A 121 33.43 -39.49 21.42
N GLY A 122 34.66 -39.65 21.77
CA GLY A 122 35.21 -40.85 22.37
C GLY A 122 35.02 -40.98 23.88
N TYR A 123 35.85 -41.78 24.50
CA TYR A 123 35.71 -42.18 25.91
C TYR A 123 35.66 -41.01 26.92
N GLN A 124 36.43 -39.99 26.71
CA GLN A 124 36.43 -38.80 27.58
C GLN A 124 35.49 -37.67 27.14
N GLY A 125 34.92 -37.76 25.98
CA GLY A 125 34.00 -36.78 25.42
C GLY A 125 32.56 -37.04 25.83
N ASN A 126 31.71 -37.32 24.87
CA ASN A 126 30.29 -37.53 25.09
C ASN A 126 29.97 -39.00 25.38
N ARG A 127 30.35 -39.46 26.58
CA ARG A 127 30.19 -40.87 27.04
C ARG A 127 28.77 -41.39 26.97
N SER A 128 27.76 -40.54 27.04
CA SER A 128 26.36 -40.93 27.06
C SER A 128 25.89 -41.59 25.76
N HIS A 129 26.63 -41.41 24.66
CA HIS A 129 26.29 -41.94 23.35
C HIS A 129 27.04 -43.25 23.02
N LEU A 130 27.98 -43.65 23.81
CA LEU A 130 28.76 -44.84 23.54
C LEU A 130 28.27 -46.04 24.36
N SER A 131 28.09 -47.16 23.72
CA SER A 131 27.84 -48.46 24.35
C SER A 131 29.15 -49.16 24.76
N GLY A 132 29.07 -50.11 25.66
CA GLY A 132 30.20 -50.91 26.11
C GLY A 132 30.84 -50.40 27.43
N SER A 133 31.84 -51.14 27.91
CA SER A 133 32.64 -50.77 29.08
C SER A 133 33.53 -49.57 28.81
N ASP A 134 34.04 -48.96 29.86
CA ASP A 134 34.96 -47.84 29.73
C ASP A 134 36.25 -48.21 28.95
N ASP A 135 36.72 -49.44 29.10
CA ASP A 135 37.87 -49.93 28.41
C ASP A 135 37.59 -50.14 26.90
N GLU A 136 36.38 -50.67 26.55
CA GLU A 136 35.95 -50.80 25.16
C GLU A 136 35.85 -49.44 24.47
N LYS A 137 35.25 -48.44 25.15
CA LYS A 137 35.17 -47.08 24.65
C LYS A 137 36.55 -46.41 24.48
N TRP A 138 37.44 -46.64 25.48
CA TRP A 138 38.81 -46.16 25.38
C TRP A 138 39.56 -46.76 24.19
N LEU A 139 39.47 -48.10 24.01
CA LEU A 139 40.11 -48.77 22.86
C LEU A 139 39.55 -48.30 21.52
N ALA A 140 38.26 -48.08 21.41
CA ALA A 140 37.62 -47.52 20.25
C ALA A 140 38.18 -46.12 19.90
N THR A 141 38.28 -45.26 20.92
CA THR A 141 38.84 -43.93 20.80
C THR A 141 40.33 -43.97 20.38
N GLN A 142 41.11 -44.81 21.07
CA GLN A 142 42.52 -44.99 20.78
C GLN A 142 42.77 -45.46 19.32
N THR A 143 41.90 -46.36 18.81
CA THR A 143 41.98 -46.85 17.45
C THR A 143 41.81 -45.69 16.46
N LEU A 144 40.80 -44.86 16.65
CA LEU A 144 40.57 -43.68 15.80
C LEU A 144 41.70 -42.66 15.86
N VAL A 145 42.22 -42.40 17.08
CA VAL A 145 43.41 -41.54 17.23
C VAL A 145 44.53 -42.05 16.37
N TRP A 146 44.82 -43.33 16.40
CA TRP A 146 45.88 -43.91 15.54
C TRP A 146 45.59 -43.82 14.06
N GLU A 147 44.32 -44.05 13.65
CA GLU A 147 43.95 -43.89 12.24
C GLU A 147 44.18 -42.47 11.73
N PHE A 148 43.91 -41.46 12.56
CA PHE A 148 44.11 -40.06 12.22
C PHE A 148 45.58 -39.66 12.18
N VAL A 149 46.36 -40.01 13.20
CA VAL A 149 47.78 -39.63 13.25
C VAL A 149 48.61 -40.34 12.18
N THR A 150 48.23 -41.56 11.77
CA THR A 150 48.92 -42.30 10.68
C THR A 150 48.43 -41.90 9.29
N GLY A 151 47.35 -41.11 9.19
CA GLY A 151 46.78 -40.73 7.92
C GLY A 151 45.94 -41.84 7.24
N CYS A 152 45.63 -42.91 7.97
CA CYS A 152 44.76 -43.97 7.47
C CYS A 152 43.26 -43.58 7.43
N ARG A 153 42.91 -42.46 8.05
CA ARG A 153 41.58 -41.87 7.99
C ARG A 153 41.67 -40.34 7.97
N GLU A 154 40.90 -39.75 7.11
CA GLU A 154 40.64 -38.30 7.17
C GLU A 154 39.45 -38.01 8.12
N ALA A 155 39.28 -36.78 8.60
CA ALA A 155 38.40 -36.42 9.69
C ALA A 155 36.98 -37.02 9.60
N THR A 156 36.36 -36.98 8.43
CA THR A 156 35.01 -37.55 8.18
C THR A 156 34.99 -38.69 7.16
N GLY A 157 36.18 -39.07 6.72
CA GLY A 157 36.34 -40.08 5.68
C GLY A 157 36.30 -41.51 6.20
N SER A 158 36.22 -42.45 5.28
CA SER A 158 36.37 -43.87 5.59
C SER A 158 37.81 -44.24 5.87
N TYR A 159 38.01 -45.31 6.65
CA TYR A 159 39.35 -45.87 6.83
C TYR A 159 39.90 -46.34 5.48
N GLN A 160 41.13 -45.94 5.21
CA GLN A 160 41.92 -46.39 4.06
C GLN A 160 43.31 -46.80 4.52
N GLN A 161 43.76 -47.96 4.14
CA GLN A 161 45.11 -48.37 4.45
C GLN A 161 46.10 -47.51 3.66
N ASN A 162 47.00 -46.84 4.41
CA ASN A 162 48.04 -46.02 3.80
C ASN A 162 49.29 -46.89 3.54
N SER A 163 49.70 -47.05 2.28
CA SER A 163 50.83 -47.87 1.86
C SER A 163 52.17 -47.41 2.36
N THR A 164 52.31 -46.10 2.70
CA THR A 164 53.58 -45.52 3.19
C THR A 164 53.71 -45.56 4.71
N LYS A 165 52.57 -45.63 5.39
CA LYS A 165 52.50 -45.78 6.85
C LYS A 165 51.55 -46.95 7.14
N ALA A 166 51.96 -48.16 6.77
CA ALA A 166 51.12 -49.34 6.84
C ALA A 166 50.62 -49.56 8.28
N TYR A 167 49.39 -49.20 8.48
CA TYR A 167 48.70 -49.41 9.74
C TYR A 167 47.37 -50.13 9.45
N SER A 168 47.22 -51.31 9.94
CA SER A 168 45.97 -52.01 9.90
C SER A 168 45.51 -52.35 11.31
N LEU A 169 44.85 -51.46 11.95
CA LEU A 169 44.05 -51.76 13.10
C LEU A 169 42.61 -51.92 12.65
N HIS A 170 42.07 -53.09 12.74
CA HIS A 170 40.68 -53.34 12.41
C HIS A 170 40.07 -54.37 13.35
N PHE A 171 38.79 -54.26 13.56
CA PHE A 171 38.04 -55.20 14.32
C PHE A 171 37.56 -56.33 13.39
N GLY A 172 38.48 -57.15 12.91
CA GLY A 172 38.15 -58.26 12.01
C GLY A 172 37.56 -59.45 12.73
N SER A 173 37.16 -60.47 11.95
CA SER A 173 36.49 -61.69 12.44
C SER A 173 37.28 -62.51 13.46
N ASN A 174 38.58 -62.30 13.56
CA ASN A 174 39.46 -62.98 14.56
C ASN A 174 39.72 -62.14 15.81
N TYR A 175 38.95 -61.05 15.98
CA TYR A 175 39.18 -60.12 17.07
C TYR A 175 37.95 -60.06 18.01
N PRO A 176 38.03 -60.55 19.24
CA PRO A 176 36.85 -60.78 20.09
C PRO A 176 36.31 -59.50 20.76
N ASN A 177 36.59 -58.32 20.26
CA ASN A 177 36.18 -57.07 20.92
C ASN A 177 34.97 -56.45 20.24
N SER A 178 33.85 -57.14 20.31
CA SER A 178 32.59 -56.64 19.69
C SER A 178 32.08 -55.36 20.31
N GLY A 179 32.25 -55.16 21.61
CA GLY A 179 31.89 -53.92 22.32
C GLY A 179 32.76 -52.73 21.90
N ALA A 180 34.08 -52.92 21.77
CA ALA A 180 34.96 -51.88 21.27
C ALA A 180 34.65 -51.52 19.81
N LYS A 181 34.32 -52.54 18.97
CA LYS A 181 33.84 -52.28 17.60
C LYS A 181 32.57 -51.46 17.57
N ALA A 182 31.59 -51.81 18.39
CA ALA A 182 30.34 -51.05 18.51
C ALA A 182 30.55 -49.59 18.91
N ALA A 183 31.39 -49.35 19.93
CA ALA A 183 31.78 -48.00 20.33
C ALA A 183 32.53 -47.25 19.24
N TYR A 184 33.43 -47.92 18.50
CA TYR A 184 34.12 -47.35 17.36
C TYR A 184 33.17 -46.91 16.26
N ASP A 185 32.24 -47.78 15.85
CA ASP A 185 31.25 -47.47 14.83
C ASP A 185 30.35 -46.30 15.25
N GLN A 186 30.00 -46.20 16.53
CA GLN A 186 29.25 -45.05 17.08
C GLN A 186 30.06 -43.75 16.99
N ILE A 187 31.34 -43.76 17.34
CA ILE A 187 32.19 -42.58 17.21
C ILE A 187 32.32 -42.17 15.74
N VAL A 188 32.52 -43.12 14.82
CA VAL A 188 32.59 -42.87 13.39
C VAL A 188 31.32 -42.23 12.86
N SER A 189 30.12 -42.71 13.29
CA SER A 189 28.86 -42.08 12.94
C SER A 189 28.80 -40.64 13.44
N LEU A 190 29.12 -40.41 14.71
CA LEU A 190 29.13 -39.07 15.32
C LEU A 190 30.12 -38.11 14.63
N LEU A 191 31.28 -38.63 14.19
CA LEU A 191 32.25 -37.86 13.40
C LEU A 191 31.69 -37.45 12.04
N SER A 192 30.99 -38.36 11.36
CA SER A 192 30.38 -38.08 10.04
C SER A 192 29.25 -37.06 10.16
N GLU A 193 28.50 -37.12 11.26
CA GLU A 193 27.38 -36.21 11.54
C GLU A 193 27.84 -34.84 12.06
N HIS A 194 29.09 -34.73 12.58
CA HIS A 194 29.57 -33.52 13.24
C HIS A 194 29.41 -32.26 12.40
N ASN A 195 29.70 -32.35 11.10
CA ASN A 195 29.65 -31.23 10.14
C ASN A 195 28.31 -31.11 9.42
N THR A 196 27.36 -32.02 9.67
CA THR A 196 26.04 -31.96 9.03
C THR A 196 25.25 -30.78 9.60
N ILE A 197 24.95 -29.81 8.74
CA ILE A 197 24.17 -28.62 9.08
C ILE A 197 22.74 -28.75 8.57
N PRO A 198 21.79 -27.95 9.08
CA PRO A 198 20.44 -27.92 8.52
C PRO A 198 20.44 -27.65 7.02
N SER A 199 19.71 -28.43 6.25
CA SER A 199 19.78 -28.48 4.78
C SER A 199 19.44 -27.17 4.06
N PHE A 200 18.81 -26.23 4.74
CA PHE A 200 18.46 -24.90 4.24
C PHE A 200 19.41 -23.79 4.73
N MET A 201 20.49 -24.15 5.41
CA MET A 201 21.52 -23.24 5.92
C MET A 201 22.88 -23.49 5.24
N SER A 202 23.81 -22.57 5.38
CA SER A 202 25.18 -22.69 4.88
C SER A 202 26.19 -22.39 5.98
N GLY A 203 27.41 -22.92 5.85
CA GLY A 203 28.57 -22.53 6.67
C GLY A 203 29.02 -21.09 6.42
N GLY A 204 28.73 -20.53 5.24
CA GLY A 204 29.00 -19.13 4.90
C GLY A 204 27.91 -18.19 5.37
N LYS A 205 28.32 -17.02 5.90
CA LYS A 205 27.39 -16.06 6.51
C LYS A 205 26.44 -15.36 5.55
N ASN A 206 26.77 -15.34 4.26
CA ASN A 206 26.02 -14.58 3.24
C ASN A 206 25.53 -15.45 2.07
N ASP A 207 25.63 -16.78 2.18
CA ASP A 207 25.42 -17.67 1.04
C ASP A 207 23.93 -17.87 0.72
N ILE A 208 23.07 -17.81 1.73
CA ILE A 208 21.63 -18.11 1.58
C ILE A 208 20.81 -16.98 2.19
N THR A 209 19.89 -16.43 1.39
CA THR A 209 18.85 -15.51 1.83
C THR A 209 17.48 -16.11 1.52
N LYS A 210 16.52 -15.93 2.42
CA LYS A 210 15.13 -16.33 2.29
C LYS A 210 14.19 -15.18 2.61
N GLU A 211 13.10 -15.11 1.89
CA GLU A 211 12.08 -14.08 2.04
C GLU A 211 11.01 -14.49 3.05
N LEU A 212 10.62 -13.57 3.92
CA LEU A 212 9.47 -13.73 4.79
C LEU A 212 8.20 -13.34 4.02
N ALA A 213 7.22 -14.26 4.00
CA ALA A 213 5.90 -13.97 3.45
C ALA A 213 5.01 -13.29 4.50
N TYR A 214 4.25 -12.27 4.07
CA TYR A 214 3.22 -11.63 4.89
C TYR A 214 1.90 -12.37 4.79
N LYS A 215 1.38 -12.81 5.92
CA LYS A 215 0.06 -13.44 6.01
C LYS A 215 -0.55 -13.19 7.39
N ASP A 216 -1.83 -12.81 7.42
CA ASP A 216 -2.62 -12.63 8.65
C ASP A 216 -1.94 -11.73 9.71
N GLY A 217 -1.35 -10.62 9.26
CA GLY A 217 -0.67 -9.65 10.13
C GLY A 217 0.72 -10.06 10.59
N LYS A 218 1.30 -11.12 10.05
CA LYS A 218 2.64 -11.62 10.42
C LYS A 218 3.50 -11.89 9.19
N TYR A 219 4.80 -11.70 9.40
CA TYR A 219 5.84 -12.08 8.43
C TYR A 219 6.44 -13.40 8.87
N SER A 220 6.42 -14.42 8.02
CA SER A 220 6.93 -15.74 8.41
C SER A 220 7.39 -16.58 7.23
N ILE A 221 8.32 -17.53 7.55
CA ILE A 221 8.69 -18.63 6.68
C ILE A 221 8.83 -19.90 7.51
N THR A 222 8.43 -21.02 6.96
CA THR A 222 8.67 -22.34 7.55
C THR A 222 9.53 -23.16 6.60
N LEU A 223 10.69 -23.60 7.09
CA LEU A 223 11.70 -24.36 6.37
C LEU A 223 11.73 -25.79 6.87
N THR A 224 11.84 -26.75 5.96
CA THR A 224 11.94 -28.17 6.32
C THR A 224 13.37 -28.63 6.16
N ASP A 225 13.95 -29.17 7.22
CA ASP A 225 15.28 -29.76 7.22
C ASP A 225 15.22 -31.18 6.68
N LYS A 226 15.89 -31.41 5.55
CA LYS A 226 16.01 -32.75 4.93
C LYS A 226 17.08 -33.62 5.59
N ASN A 227 18.00 -32.99 6.33
CA ASN A 227 19.08 -33.71 7.04
C ASN A 227 18.63 -34.23 8.42
N GLY A 228 17.50 -33.73 8.93
CA GLY A 228 16.92 -34.20 10.19
C GLY A 228 17.70 -33.79 11.44
N VAL A 229 18.54 -32.77 11.38
CA VAL A 229 19.48 -32.40 12.45
C VAL A 229 19.04 -31.21 13.31
N LEU A 230 17.81 -30.71 13.15
CA LEU A 230 17.35 -29.52 13.91
C LEU A 230 17.38 -29.72 15.43
N SER A 231 17.19 -30.93 15.93
CA SER A 231 17.29 -31.26 17.35
C SER A 231 18.65 -30.90 17.94
N ASP A 232 19.69 -31.05 17.12
CA ASP A 232 21.08 -30.90 17.50
C ASP A 232 21.55 -29.45 17.51
N TYR A 233 20.69 -28.52 17.11
CA TYR A 233 21.03 -27.10 16.98
C TYR A 233 20.18 -26.20 17.86
N SER A 234 20.83 -25.17 18.41
CA SER A 234 20.20 -23.99 18.95
C SER A 234 20.23 -22.88 17.90
N PHE A 235 19.17 -22.06 17.88
CA PHE A 235 19.02 -21.00 16.90
C PHE A 235 18.93 -19.65 17.60
N SER A 236 19.52 -18.64 16.97
CA SER A 236 19.43 -17.25 17.40
C SER A 236 19.26 -16.34 16.19
N SER A 237 18.58 -15.20 16.41
CA SER A 237 18.46 -14.13 15.42
C SER A 237 19.37 -12.95 15.80
N SER A 238 19.85 -12.22 14.80
CA SER A 238 20.54 -10.94 15.00
C SER A 238 19.60 -9.77 15.27
N ASP A 239 18.28 -9.96 15.12
CA ASP A 239 17.23 -8.97 15.40
C ASP A 239 16.27 -9.53 16.46
N GLY A 240 16.06 -8.77 17.53
CA GLY A 240 15.19 -9.16 18.64
C GLY A 240 13.70 -9.26 18.30
N ASN A 241 13.25 -8.65 17.18
CA ASN A 241 11.87 -8.76 16.70
C ASN A 241 11.61 -10.07 15.94
N VAL A 242 12.65 -10.81 15.60
CA VAL A 242 12.56 -12.05 14.85
C VAL A 242 12.63 -13.24 15.81
N SER A 243 11.55 -13.99 15.86
CA SER A 243 11.43 -15.23 16.63
C SER A 243 11.74 -16.43 15.76
N VAL A 244 12.44 -17.42 16.36
CA VAL A 244 12.78 -18.69 15.72
C VAL A 244 12.26 -19.82 16.59
N SER A 245 11.48 -20.72 16.01
CA SER A 245 10.95 -21.90 16.69
C SER A 245 11.14 -23.15 15.84
N LYS A 246 11.34 -24.30 16.51
CA LYS A 246 11.49 -25.60 15.84
C LYS A 246 10.45 -26.59 16.32
N SER A 247 9.95 -27.41 15.41
CA SER A 247 9.03 -28.51 15.68
C SER A 247 9.32 -29.67 14.71
N GLY A 248 9.85 -30.77 15.24
CA GLY A 248 10.37 -31.87 14.44
C GLY A 248 11.41 -31.36 13.43
N ASN A 249 11.26 -31.69 12.17
CA ASN A 249 12.16 -31.24 11.10
C ASN A 249 11.79 -29.88 10.50
N LYS A 250 10.95 -29.07 11.17
CA LYS A 250 10.54 -27.76 10.67
C LYS A 250 11.10 -26.64 11.56
N LEU A 251 11.67 -25.65 10.92
CA LEU A 251 12.07 -24.37 11.53
C LEU A 251 11.13 -23.29 11.04
N THR A 252 10.45 -22.61 11.97
CA THR A 252 9.61 -21.45 11.66
C THR A 252 10.30 -20.19 12.16
N ILE A 253 10.47 -19.25 11.25
CA ILE A 253 11.03 -17.93 11.52
C ILE A 253 9.91 -16.93 11.30
N SER A 254 9.65 -16.04 12.26
CA SER A 254 8.53 -15.10 12.20
C SER A 254 8.83 -13.77 12.88
N SER A 255 8.16 -12.72 12.42
CA SER A 255 8.20 -11.39 12.99
C SER A 255 6.81 -10.74 12.94
N ALA A 256 6.47 -9.92 13.93
CA ALA A 256 5.27 -9.10 13.91
C ALA A 256 5.41 -7.85 13.02
N VAL A 257 6.64 -7.46 12.71
CA VAL A 257 6.97 -6.29 11.88
C VAL A 257 7.82 -6.70 10.69
N ALA A 258 7.78 -5.91 9.62
CA ALA A 258 8.65 -6.13 8.47
C ALA A 258 10.12 -6.01 8.88
N VAL A 259 10.93 -6.90 8.37
CA VAL A 259 12.38 -6.89 8.58
C VAL A 259 13.01 -5.91 7.61
N SER A 260 13.67 -4.89 8.14
CA SER A 260 14.42 -3.92 7.35
C SER A 260 15.82 -4.43 7.07
N GLY A 261 16.14 -4.62 5.80
CA GLY A 261 17.42 -5.19 5.39
C GLY A 261 17.51 -6.69 5.64
N SER A 262 18.75 -7.20 5.78
CA SER A 262 19.05 -8.63 5.97
C SER A 262 19.27 -8.94 7.44
N VAL A 263 18.49 -9.86 8.00
CA VAL A 263 18.64 -10.36 9.37
C VAL A 263 19.21 -11.77 9.34
N ARG A 264 20.26 -12.02 10.14
CA ARG A 264 20.93 -13.31 10.19
C ARG A 264 20.35 -14.22 11.26
N ILE A 265 20.00 -15.42 10.85
CA ILE A 265 19.71 -16.55 11.73
C ILE A 265 20.98 -17.40 11.84
N THR A 266 21.41 -17.63 13.06
CA THR A 266 22.57 -18.45 13.36
C THR A 266 22.12 -19.74 14.04
N ALA A 267 22.52 -20.87 13.48
CA ALA A 267 22.43 -22.17 14.12
C ALA A 267 23.78 -22.54 14.73
N LYS A 268 23.80 -22.96 15.99
CA LYS A 268 24.98 -23.51 16.65
C LYS A 268 24.67 -24.92 17.11
N ARG A 269 25.57 -25.88 16.82
CA ARG A 269 25.40 -27.26 17.26
C ARG A 269 25.45 -27.34 18.78
N ASN A 270 24.48 -28.05 19.37
CA ASN A 270 24.41 -28.28 20.81
C ASN A 270 25.42 -29.37 21.21
N GLY A 271 25.79 -29.44 22.48
CA GLY A 271 26.58 -30.53 23.06
C GLY A 271 28.04 -30.58 22.62
N VAL A 272 28.47 -29.60 21.78
CA VAL A 272 29.91 -29.37 21.59
C VAL A 272 30.35 -28.50 22.73
N PRO A 273 31.03 -29.06 23.73
CA PRO A 273 31.42 -28.30 24.91
C PRO A 273 32.35 -27.17 24.49
N THR A 274 32.05 -25.95 24.92
CA THR A 274 33.05 -24.91 25.01
C THR A 274 33.93 -25.32 26.18
N VAL A 275 35.02 -25.99 25.86
CA VAL A 275 35.96 -26.43 26.91
C VAL A 275 36.61 -25.19 27.48
N SER A 276 36.55 -25.01 28.76
CA SER A 276 37.31 -23.97 29.46
C SER A 276 38.79 -24.13 29.16
N ASP A 277 39.55 -23.04 29.21
CA ASP A 277 41.01 -23.07 28.97
C ASP A 277 41.76 -24.10 29.79
N SER A 278 41.21 -24.60 30.91
CA SER A 278 41.74 -25.64 31.77
C SER A 278 41.58 -27.07 31.23
N ALA A 279 40.81 -27.29 30.19
CA ALA A 279 40.54 -28.63 29.63
C ALA A 279 41.06 -28.79 28.18
N LYS A 280 42.05 -28.05 27.81
CA LYS A 280 42.69 -28.17 26.49
C LYS A 280 43.41 -29.51 26.35
N MET A 281 43.39 -30.06 25.15
CA MET A 281 44.17 -31.21 24.76
C MET A 281 45.66 -30.90 24.97
N ILE A 282 46.34 -31.76 25.68
CA ILE A 282 47.77 -31.61 26.01
C ILE A 282 48.51 -32.79 25.37
N ALA A 283 49.48 -32.49 24.53
CA ALA A 283 50.40 -33.50 23.97
C ALA A 283 51.66 -33.58 24.86
N TYR A 284 51.97 -34.78 25.26
CA TYR A 284 53.16 -35.10 26.05
C TYR A 284 54.18 -35.84 25.18
N GLY A 285 55.45 -35.51 25.32
CA GLY A 285 56.51 -36.12 24.53
C GLY A 285 57.84 -36.24 25.23
N ASP A 286 58.62 -37.22 24.74
CA ASP A 286 60.01 -37.41 25.05
C ASP A 286 60.70 -38.05 23.82
N PRO A 287 61.89 -37.67 23.43
CA PRO A 287 62.54 -38.18 22.21
C PRO A 287 62.72 -39.71 22.15
N ASN A 288 62.70 -40.37 23.29
CA ASN A 288 62.95 -41.82 23.41
C ASN A 288 61.71 -42.61 23.80
N LEU A 289 60.60 -41.95 24.06
CA LEU A 289 59.41 -42.55 24.58
C LEU A 289 58.19 -42.23 23.69
N GLN A 290 57.17 -43.04 23.80
CA GLN A 290 55.92 -42.84 23.06
C GLN A 290 55.23 -41.52 23.45
N ASP A 291 54.86 -40.72 22.47
CA ASP A 291 54.10 -39.52 22.69
C ASP A 291 52.62 -39.81 22.95
N LEU A 292 52.02 -39.05 23.87
CA LEU A 292 50.64 -39.19 24.33
C LEU A 292 49.86 -37.88 24.20
N VAL A 293 48.54 -38.01 24.12
CA VAL A 293 47.62 -36.88 24.17
C VAL A 293 46.59 -37.12 25.28
N THR A 294 46.27 -36.10 26.07
CA THR A 294 45.21 -36.13 27.07
C THR A 294 44.25 -34.97 26.89
N GLY A 295 43.14 -35.01 27.61
CA GLY A 295 42.11 -33.93 27.59
C GLY A 295 41.19 -33.99 26.39
N VAL A 296 40.45 -32.94 26.21
CA VAL A 296 39.48 -32.77 25.13
C VAL A 296 39.79 -31.46 24.42
N GLU A 297 39.95 -31.48 23.13
CA GLU A 297 40.10 -30.24 22.37
C GLU A 297 38.81 -29.45 22.34
N ASN A 298 38.96 -28.12 22.30
CA ASN A 298 37.90 -27.19 22.00
C ASN A 298 37.49 -27.45 20.56
N ALA A 299 36.47 -28.29 20.37
CA ALA A 299 35.99 -28.55 19.00
C ALA A 299 35.48 -27.28 18.37
N ASP A 300 35.80 -27.06 17.10
CA ASP A 300 35.27 -25.97 16.30
C ASP A 300 33.73 -25.96 16.45
N THR A 301 33.20 -24.84 16.90
CA THR A 301 31.76 -24.68 16.99
C THR A 301 31.16 -24.80 15.61
N VAL A 302 30.44 -25.87 15.33
CA VAL A 302 29.73 -26.00 14.05
C VAL A 302 28.59 -25.01 14.03
N ALA A 303 28.73 -24.02 13.18
CA ALA A 303 27.73 -22.98 12.99
C ALA A 303 27.25 -22.96 11.55
N ALA A 304 25.97 -22.71 11.38
CA ALA A 304 25.37 -22.50 10.07
C ALA A 304 24.54 -21.21 10.08
N TYR A 305 24.40 -20.62 8.90
CA TYR A 305 23.82 -19.30 8.74
C TYR A 305 22.73 -19.32 7.66
N LEU A 306 21.73 -18.48 7.89
CA LEU A 306 20.65 -18.17 6.95
C LEU A 306 20.33 -16.69 7.14
N ASN A 307 20.26 -15.94 6.07
CA ASN A 307 19.74 -14.58 6.11
C ASN A 307 18.26 -14.59 5.72
N ILE A 308 17.48 -13.73 6.35
CA ILE A 308 16.09 -13.49 6.02
C ILE A 308 15.87 -12.02 5.70
N GLU A 309 14.93 -11.74 4.80
CA GLU A 309 14.53 -10.39 4.43
C GLU A 309 13.04 -10.32 4.17
N THR A 310 12.47 -9.12 4.20
CA THR A 310 11.11 -8.87 3.76
C THR A 310 11.18 -8.13 2.42
N PRO A 311 10.83 -8.78 1.29
CA PRO A 311 10.84 -8.10 0.01
C PRO A 311 9.80 -6.99 0.00
N THR A 312 10.14 -5.83 -0.55
CA THR A 312 9.22 -4.71 -0.75
C THR A 312 8.40 -4.92 -2.02
N GLY A 313 7.22 -4.29 -2.06
CA GLY A 313 6.36 -4.28 -3.24
C GLY A 313 6.02 -2.86 -3.67
N THR A 314 5.11 -2.75 -4.64
CA THR A 314 4.70 -1.49 -5.26
C THR A 314 3.18 -1.37 -5.24
N ILE A 315 2.65 -0.21 -4.87
CA ILE A 315 1.26 0.17 -5.13
C ILE A 315 1.23 1.07 -6.36
N ALA A 316 0.47 0.64 -7.38
CA ALA A 316 0.19 1.41 -8.58
C ALA A 316 -1.29 1.81 -8.57
N LEU A 317 -1.57 3.12 -8.63
CA LEU A 317 -2.93 3.65 -8.70
C LEU A 317 -3.18 4.22 -10.09
N LYS A 318 -4.35 3.92 -10.64
CA LYS A 318 -4.87 4.53 -11.86
C LYS A 318 -6.13 5.34 -11.54
N LYS A 319 -6.09 6.62 -11.88
CA LYS A 319 -7.21 7.55 -11.74
C LYS A 319 -7.89 7.79 -13.09
N THR A 320 -9.22 7.70 -13.10
CA THR A 320 -10.08 8.16 -14.18
C THR A 320 -11.09 9.16 -13.62
N SER A 321 -11.67 9.97 -14.48
CA SER A 321 -12.65 10.99 -14.12
C SER A 321 -13.59 11.26 -15.28
N GLU A 322 -14.82 11.58 -14.99
CA GLU A 322 -15.86 11.90 -15.98
C GLU A 322 -15.55 13.18 -16.76
N ASP A 323 -14.91 14.17 -16.12
CA ASP A 323 -14.49 15.43 -16.76
C ASP A 323 -13.11 15.34 -17.42
N GLY A 324 -12.47 14.17 -17.41
CA GLY A 324 -11.14 13.96 -17.96
C GLY A 324 -9.99 14.53 -17.10
N VAL A 325 -10.28 15.19 -15.98
CA VAL A 325 -9.25 15.75 -15.09
C VAL A 325 -8.74 14.67 -14.15
N VAL A 326 -7.56 14.15 -14.44
CA VAL A 326 -6.94 13.03 -13.70
C VAL A 326 -5.63 13.41 -13.00
N GLY A 327 -4.97 14.47 -13.42
CA GLY A 327 -3.71 14.97 -12.82
C GLY A 327 -3.95 15.89 -11.63
N GLY A 328 -3.01 15.86 -10.66
CA GLY A 328 -3.08 16.74 -9.48
C GLY A 328 -4.03 16.27 -8.39
N ILE A 329 -4.63 15.08 -8.50
CA ILE A 329 -5.54 14.52 -7.50
C ILE A 329 -4.73 13.92 -6.35
N GLN A 330 -5.06 14.29 -5.12
CA GLN A 330 -4.35 13.84 -3.94
C GLN A 330 -4.99 12.59 -3.30
N PHE A 331 -4.12 11.67 -2.91
CA PHE A 331 -4.48 10.45 -2.20
C PHE A 331 -3.65 10.33 -0.92
N ASN A 332 -4.26 9.87 0.15
CA ASN A 332 -3.55 9.41 1.34
C ASN A 332 -3.44 7.90 1.29
N ILE A 333 -2.21 7.37 1.41
CA ILE A 333 -1.92 5.94 1.52
C ILE A 333 -1.43 5.68 2.94
N LYS A 334 -2.18 4.87 3.69
CA LYS A 334 -1.92 4.56 5.10
C LYS A 334 -1.79 3.05 5.31
N GLY A 335 -0.71 2.63 5.98
CA GLY A 335 -0.47 1.29 6.51
C GLY A 335 0.02 1.38 7.96
N ASP A 336 0.41 0.25 8.59
CA ASP A 336 0.79 0.20 10.02
C ASP A 336 1.89 1.20 10.38
N ASN A 337 2.95 1.29 9.57
CA ASN A 337 4.09 2.19 9.77
C ASN A 337 4.32 3.11 8.58
N PHE A 338 3.28 3.33 7.77
CA PHE A 338 3.33 4.16 6.58
C PHE A 338 2.12 5.08 6.51
N ASN A 339 2.37 6.37 6.32
CA ASN A 339 1.33 7.36 6.10
C ASN A 339 1.89 8.45 5.19
N LYS A 340 1.42 8.49 3.95
CA LYS A 340 1.93 9.44 2.96
C LYS A 340 0.82 9.95 2.06
N THR A 341 0.81 11.26 1.83
CA THR A 341 0.00 11.88 0.77
C THR A 341 0.80 11.87 -0.52
N VAL A 342 0.16 11.44 -1.60
CA VAL A 342 0.71 11.34 -2.95
C VAL A 342 -0.25 11.99 -3.93
N THR A 343 0.25 12.41 -5.09
CA THR A 343 -0.53 13.15 -6.09
C THR A 343 -0.41 12.45 -7.43
N THR A 344 -1.50 12.38 -8.18
CA THR A 344 -1.51 11.80 -9.53
C THR A 344 -0.69 12.66 -10.50
N ASP A 345 0.02 11.99 -11.40
CA ASP A 345 0.66 12.63 -12.54
C ASP A 345 -0.38 13.13 -13.58
N LYS A 346 0.11 13.74 -14.67
CA LYS A 346 -0.75 14.26 -15.75
C LYS A 346 -1.63 13.20 -16.42
N ASP A 347 -1.23 11.94 -16.34
CA ASP A 347 -1.92 10.79 -16.94
C ASP A 347 -2.78 10.03 -15.91
N GLY A 348 -2.88 10.53 -14.68
CA GLY A 348 -3.69 9.97 -13.61
C GLY A 348 -3.05 8.77 -12.89
N ASN A 349 -1.74 8.62 -12.95
CA ASN A 349 -1.05 7.52 -12.30
C ASN A 349 -0.36 7.96 -11.01
N ILE A 350 -0.29 7.04 -10.05
CA ILE A 350 0.59 7.11 -8.89
C ILE A 350 1.32 5.78 -8.78
N THR A 351 2.63 5.83 -8.54
CA THR A 351 3.43 4.66 -8.22
C THR A 351 4.18 4.90 -6.91
N VAL A 352 4.00 4.01 -5.95
CA VAL A 352 4.70 4.03 -4.66
C VAL A 352 5.43 2.72 -4.49
N GLU A 353 6.75 2.78 -4.61
CA GLU A 353 7.65 1.64 -4.54
C GLU A 353 8.28 1.51 -3.14
N GLY A 354 8.91 0.38 -2.87
CA GLY A 354 9.65 0.14 -1.65
C GLY A 354 8.78 -0.03 -0.41
N LEU A 355 7.51 -0.37 -0.59
CA LEU A 355 6.57 -0.60 0.51
C LEU A 355 6.70 -2.04 1.04
N PHE A 356 6.75 -2.19 2.34
CA PHE A 356 6.68 -3.52 2.94
C PHE A 356 5.30 -4.17 2.75
N PRO A 357 5.24 -5.50 2.60
CA PRO A 357 3.98 -6.23 2.58
C PRO A 357 3.15 -5.91 3.82
N ALA A 358 1.96 -5.41 3.62
CA ALA A 358 1.02 -5.02 4.67
C ALA A 358 -0.36 -4.76 4.04
N THR A 359 -1.33 -4.49 4.88
CA THR A 359 -2.61 -3.95 4.43
C THR A 359 -2.54 -2.43 4.41
N TYR A 360 -2.87 -1.84 3.24
CA TYR A 360 -2.87 -0.40 3.02
C TYR A 360 -4.28 0.09 2.71
N THR A 361 -4.66 1.19 3.33
CA THR A 361 -5.89 1.93 3.02
C THR A 361 -5.53 3.13 2.17
N ILE A 362 -6.21 3.28 1.04
CA ILE A 362 -6.00 4.35 0.06
C ILE A 362 -7.26 5.20 0.04
N THR A 363 -7.13 6.48 0.31
CA THR A 363 -8.24 7.43 0.42
C THR A 363 -7.98 8.62 -0.49
N GLU A 364 -8.90 8.90 -1.41
CA GLU A 364 -8.87 10.12 -2.20
C GLU A 364 -9.25 11.32 -1.32
N GLN A 365 -8.57 12.43 -1.46
CA GLN A 365 -8.99 13.68 -0.82
C GLN A 365 -10.20 14.25 -1.58
N SER A 366 -11.22 14.68 -0.83
CA SER A 366 -12.46 15.20 -1.40
C SER A 366 -12.21 16.43 -2.27
N ILE A 367 -12.88 16.48 -3.41
CA ILE A 367 -12.89 17.61 -4.33
C ILE A 367 -14.35 17.99 -4.57
N ASP A 368 -14.67 19.27 -4.43
CA ASP A 368 -16.07 19.75 -4.32
C ASP A 368 -16.95 19.37 -5.51
N ARG A 369 -16.39 19.28 -6.72
CA ARG A 369 -17.14 18.93 -7.92
C ARG A 369 -17.47 17.44 -8.06
N TYR A 370 -16.82 16.55 -7.28
CA TYR A 370 -17.01 15.11 -7.38
C TYR A 370 -17.79 14.53 -6.21
N GLU A 371 -18.49 13.45 -6.47
CA GLU A 371 -19.07 12.61 -5.43
C GLU A 371 -17.98 12.06 -4.51
N PRO A 372 -18.23 11.93 -3.20
CA PRO A 372 -17.27 11.38 -2.26
C PRO A 372 -16.88 9.94 -2.63
N GLN A 373 -15.59 9.67 -2.78
CA GLN A 373 -15.07 8.34 -3.04
C GLN A 373 -14.88 7.55 -1.74
N LYS A 374 -15.23 6.27 -1.77
CA LYS A 374 -14.93 5.34 -0.66
C LYS A 374 -13.46 4.97 -0.68
N SER A 375 -12.85 4.91 0.50
CA SER A 375 -11.50 4.38 0.64
C SER A 375 -11.45 2.92 0.18
N GLN A 376 -10.33 2.53 -0.45
CA GLN A 376 -10.06 1.15 -0.83
C GLN A 376 -8.95 0.57 0.04
N THR A 377 -9.09 -0.69 0.40
CA THR A 377 -8.10 -1.41 1.21
C THR A 377 -7.50 -2.53 0.36
N VAL A 378 -6.16 -2.59 0.33
CA VAL A 378 -5.41 -3.59 -0.44
C VAL A 378 -4.34 -4.24 0.41
N THR A 379 -4.10 -5.53 0.19
CA THR A 379 -2.97 -6.25 0.79
C THR A 379 -1.84 -6.31 -0.22
N LEU A 380 -0.71 -5.69 0.13
CA LEU A 380 0.50 -5.69 -0.68
C LEU A 380 1.29 -6.97 -0.42
N ILE A 381 1.73 -7.60 -1.50
CA ILE A 381 2.61 -8.78 -1.48
C ILE A 381 4.01 -8.35 -1.90
N GLY A 382 5.02 -8.82 -1.17
CA GLY A 382 6.42 -8.56 -1.49
C GLY A 382 6.80 -9.00 -2.91
N GLY A 383 7.61 -8.22 -3.56
CA GLY A 383 8.04 -8.45 -4.95
C GLY A 383 6.94 -8.28 -6.00
N LYS A 384 5.73 -7.79 -5.61
CA LYS A 384 4.60 -7.63 -6.52
C LYS A 384 4.15 -6.18 -6.61
N THR A 385 3.53 -5.85 -7.75
CA THR A 385 2.77 -4.61 -7.92
C THR A 385 1.30 -4.90 -7.69
N THR A 386 0.67 -4.14 -6.78
CA THR A 386 -0.77 -4.16 -6.53
C THR A 386 -1.38 -2.93 -7.19
N THR A 387 -2.33 -3.14 -8.11
CA THR A 387 -3.00 -2.05 -8.84
C THR A 387 -4.33 -1.71 -8.19
N VAL A 388 -4.62 -0.40 -8.09
CA VAL A 388 -5.87 0.16 -7.54
C VAL A 388 -6.42 1.18 -8.52
N ASN A 389 -7.74 1.15 -8.76
CA ASN A 389 -8.40 2.06 -9.67
C ASN A 389 -9.41 2.92 -8.92
N PHE A 390 -9.40 4.24 -9.19
CA PHE A 390 -10.40 5.19 -8.72
C PHE A 390 -11.00 5.93 -9.91
N ASN A 391 -12.32 6.09 -9.88
CA ASN A 391 -13.06 6.83 -10.90
C ASN A 391 -13.89 7.93 -10.25
N ASN A 392 -13.73 9.19 -10.67
CA ASN A 392 -14.54 10.29 -10.18
C ASN A 392 -15.76 10.52 -11.05
N THR A 393 -16.91 10.59 -10.39
CA THR A 393 -18.21 10.99 -10.95
C THR A 393 -18.52 12.42 -10.54
N LEU A 394 -19.02 13.23 -11.46
CA LEU A 394 -19.40 14.60 -11.18
C LEU A 394 -20.70 14.66 -10.36
N LYS A 395 -20.76 15.58 -9.42
CA LYS A 395 -21.98 15.86 -8.64
C LYS A 395 -23.06 16.47 -9.51
N ARG A 396 -24.30 16.03 -9.30
CA ARG A 396 -25.47 16.50 -10.01
C ARG A 396 -26.63 16.81 -9.09
N GLY A 397 -27.53 17.66 -9.56
CA GLY A 397 -28.81 17.99 -8.95
C GLY A 397 -29.90 18.14 -10.00
N SER A 398 -30.97 18.82 -9.69
CA SER A 398 -32.11 19.01 -10.59
C SER A 398 -32.70 20.42 -10.45
N LEU A 399 -33.37 20.90 -11.51
CA LEU A 399 -34.19 22.11 -11.49
C LEU A 399 -35.62 21.77 -11.89
N GLU A 400 -36.58 22.25 -11.13
CA GLU A 400 -37.98 22.31 -11.51
C GLU A 400 -38.41 23.75 -11.75
N VAL A 401 -38.92 24.02 -12.94
CA VAL A 401 -39.53 25.31 -13.28
C VAL A 401 -41.03 25.15 -13.18
N ILE A 402 -41.67 26.00 -12.34
CA ILE A 402 -43.14 26.05 -12.16
C ILE A 402 -43.62 27.22 -13.00
N LYS A 403 -44.46 26.93 -13.98
CA LYS A 403 -45.07 27.90 -14.87
C LYS A 403 -46.48 28.26 -14.39
N ASN A 404 -46.77 29.53 -14.23
CA ASN A 404 -48.10 30.09 -14.04
C ASN A 404 -48.41 31.05 -15.19
N SER A 405 -49.69 31.25 -15.48
CA SER A 405 -50.19 32.17 -16.51
C SER A 405 -51.55 32.75 -16.10
N GLU A 406 -51.81 33.99 -16.46
CA GLU A 406 -53.13 34.64 -16.19
C GLU A 406 -54.29 33.98 -16.94
N ASP A 407 -54.01 33.32 -18.08
CA ASP A 407 -55.03 32.62 -18.88
C ASP A 407 -54.99 31.08 -18.63
N ASN A 408 -54.24 30.62 -17.63
CA ASN A 408 -54.05 29.21 -17.27
C ASN A 408 -53.44 28.33 -18.39
N LEU A 409 -52.85 28.91 -19.43
CA LEU A 409 -52.15 28.17 -20.47
C LEU A 409 -50.69 27.98 -20.06
N VAL A 410 -50.40 26.82 -19.44
CA VAL A 410 -49.11 26.52 -18.84
C VAL A 410 -48.38 25.33 -19.47
N GLU A 411 -49.06 24.52 -20.29
CA GLU A 411 -48.50 23.36 -20.97
C GLU A 411 -47.74 23.76 -22.22
N GLY A 412 -46.65 23.07 -22.52
CA GLY A 412 -45.85 23.26 -23.76
C GLY A 412 -44.95 24.47 -23.75
N VAL A 413 -44.76 25.15 -22.60
CA VAL A 413 -43.86 26.30 -22.49
C VAL A 413 -42.42 25.81 -22.38
N LYS A 414 -41.55 26.31 -23.22
CA LYS A 414 -40.13 25.88 -23.33
C LYS A 414 -39.22 26.76 -22.47
N PHE A 415 -38.36 26.14 -21.73
CA PHE A 415 -37.31 26.79 -20.92
C PHE A 415 -35.93 26.37 -21.37
N HIS A 416 -34.98 27.29 -21.27
CA HIS A 416 -33.56 27.12 -21.57
C HIS A 416 -32.77 27.32 -20.27
N LEU A 417 -31.97 26.32 -19.89
CA LEU A 417 -31.04 26.36 -18.78
C LEU A 417 -29.62 26.35 -19.34
N TYR A 418 -28.81 27.35 -18.99
CA TYR A 418 -27.45 27.46 -19.53
C TYR A 418 -26.46 28.08 -18.56
N GLY A 419 -25.17 27.76 -18.77
CA GLY A 419 -24.05 28.28 -18.00
C GLY A 419 -22.86 27.33 -17.93
N THR A 420 -21.98 27.55 -16.97
CA THR A 420 -20.79 26.72 -16.77
C THR A 420 -20.86 26.04 -15.41
N SER A 421 -20.68 24.73 -15.36
CA SER A 421 -20.68 23.94 -14.13
C SER A 421 -19.45 24.19 -13.26
N LEU A 422 -19.49 23.73 -12.00
CA LEU A 422 -18.32 23.75 -11.10
C LEU A 422 -17.12 22.96 -11.68
N SER A 423 -17.37 21.99 -12.54
CA SER A 423 -16.31 21.24 -13.24
C SER A 423 -15.71 21.98 -14.44
N GLY A 424 -16.28 23.13 -14.83
CA GLY A 424 -15.90 23.89 -16.03
C GLY A 424 -16.55 23.38 -17.32
N LEU A 425 -17.40 22.35 -17.26
CA LEU A 425 -18.15 21.86 -18.39
C LEU A 425 -19.37 22.75 -18.64
N PRO A 426 -19.75 23.03 -19.92
CA PRO A 426 -20.94 23.79 -20.25
C PRO A 426 -22.21 22.99 -19.92
N VAL A 427 -23.25 23.70 -19.50
CA VAL A 427 -24.63 23.23 -19.39
C VAL A 427 -25.45 24.05 -20.37
N ASP A 428 -26.20 23.40 -21.27
CA ASP A 428 -27.02 24.00 -22.30
C ASP A 428 -28.20 23.05 -22.57
N GLU A 429 -29.26 23.18 -21.80
CA GLU A 429 -30.36 22.22 -21.76
C GLU A 429 -31.70 22.91 -21.93
N TYR A 430 -32.65 22.17 -22.48
CA TYR A 430 -34.01 22.62 -22.69
C TYR A 430 -35.02 21.67 -22.05
N ALA A 431 -36.05 22.24 -21.47
CA ALA A 431 -37.20 21.50 -20.92
C ALA A 431 -38.52 22.18 -21.29
N VAL A 432 -39.56 21.40 -21.37
CA VAL A 432 -40.90 21.87 -21.71
C VAL A 432 -41.86 21.53 -20.58
N THR A 433 -42.78 22.44 -20.28
CA THR A 433 -43.78 22.23 -19.20
C THR A 433 -44.82 21.19 -19.60
N ASP A 434 -45.17 20.37 -18.62
CA ASP A 434 -46.28 19.42 -18.68
C ASP A 434 -47.65 20.12 -18.48
N ALA A 435 -48.73 19.36 -18.48
CA ALA A 435 -50.09 19.85 -18.25
C ALA A 435 -50.33 20.53 -16.88
N LYS A 436 -49.41 20.34 -15.93
CA LYS A 436 -49.41 21.02 -14.64
C LYS A 436 -48.54 22.27 -14.61
N GLY A 437 -47.93 22.60 -15.72
CA GLY A 437 -47.01 23.72 -15.85
C GLY A 437 -45.63 23.48 -15.23
N VAL A 438 -45.16 22.21 -15.15
CA VAL A 438 -43.84 21.88 -14.57
C VAL A 438 -42.88 21.44 -15.67
N ALA A 439 -41.78 22.17 -15.81
CA ALA A 439 -40.62 21.73 -16.62
C ALA A 439 -39.51 21.22 -15.72
N LYS A 440 -38.88 20.08 -16.07
CA LYS A 440 -37.85 19.42 -15.25
C LYS A 440 -36.55 19.31 -16.03
N PHE A 441 -35.48 19.77 -15.40
CA PHE A 441 -34.11 19.50 -15.78
C PHE A 441 -33.53 18.52 -14.74
N SER A 442 -33.27 17.30 -15.15
CA SER A 442 -32.80 16.22 -14.29
C SER A 442 -31.34 15.92 -14.60
N ASP A 443 -30.60 15.46 -13.57
CA ASP A 443 -29.19 15.05 -13.71
C ASP A 443 -28.26 16.17 -14.21
N VAL A 444 -28.53 17.40 -13.78
CA VAL A 444 -27.78 18.60 -14.15
C VAL A 444 -26.52 18.70 -13.29
N LEU A 445 -25.36 18.99 -13.87
CA LEU A 445 -24.11 19.26 -13.15
C LEU A 445 -24.31 20.41 -12.16
N ILE A 446 -23.65 20.33 -10.99
CA ILE A 446 -23.74 21.41 -9.99
C ILE A 446 -23.08 22.70 -10.50
N SER A 447 -23.69 23.85 -10.18
CA SER A 447 -23.26 25.16 -10.66
C SER A 447 -22.09 25.78 -9.88
N GLY A 448 -21.90 25.37 -8.60
CA GLY A 448 -20.94 26.03 -7.71
C GLY A 448 -21.36 27.46 -7.35
N ASP A 449 -20.38 28.36 -7.25
CA ASP A 449 -20.61 29.77 -6.82
C ASP A 449 -21.27 30.62 -7.91
N THR A 450 -21.23 30.20 -9.18
CA THR A 450 -21.88 30.88 -10.31
C THR A 450 -23.12 30.12 -10.71
N PRO A 451 -24.34 30.57 -10.31
CA PRO A 451 -25.57 29.90 -10.69
C PRO A 451 -25.79 29.91 -12.21
N TYR A 452 -26.47 28.90 -12.72
CA TYR A 452 -26.95 28.90 -14.08
C TYR A 452 -28.02 29.96 -14.30
N VAL A 453 -28.28 30.29 -15.55
CA VAL A 453 -29.40 31.14 -15.97
C VAL A 453 -30.49 30.22 -16.53
N VAL A 454 -31.72 30.45 -16.12
CA VAL A 454 -32.91 29.82 -16.71
C VAL A 454 -33.83 30.92 -17.25
N GLU A 455 -34.33 30.73 -18.46
CA GLU A 455 -35.22 31.68 -19.14
C GLU A 455 -36.30 30.95 -19.91
N GLU A 456 -37.45 31.61 -20.07
CA GLU A 456 -38.49 31.16 -20.99
C GLU A 456 -38.09 31.53 -22.41
N VAL A 457 -38.16 30.59 -23.32
CA VAL A 457 -37.89 30.82 -24.76
C VAL A 457 -39.17 30.69 -25.54
N ASP A 458 -39.24 31.41 -26.68
CA ASP A 458 -40.41 31.43 -27.58
C ASP A 458 -41.70 31.86 -26.85
N THR A 459 -41.62 32.83 -25.92
CA THR A 459 -42.76 33.38 -25.21
C THR A 459 -43.83 33.87 -26.21
N ALA A 460 -45.06 33.37 -26.09
CA ALA A 460 -46.15 33.75 -26.97
C ALA A 460 -46.37 35.26 -26.94
N ILE A 461 -46.59 35.84 -28.13
CA ILE A 461 -46.61 37.29 -28.36
C ILE A 461 -47.62 38.05 -27.46
N ARG A 462 -48.70 37.40 -26.98
CA ARG A 462 -49.70 37.97 -26.08
C ARG A 462 -49.18 38.24 -24.67
N TYR A 463 -48.03 37.71 -24.28
CA TYR A 463 -47.45 37.89 -22.97
C TYR A 463 -46.32 38.88 -22.94
N VAL A 464 -46.07 39.44 -21.79
CA VAL A 464 -44.81 40.12 -21.47
C VAL A 464 -43.75 39.05 -21.32
N VAL A 465 -42.58 39.19 -21.95
CA VAL A 465 -41.49 38.26 -21.82
C VAL A 465 -40.99 38.30 -20.33
N PRO A 466 -41.04 37.19 -19.59
CA PRO A 466 -40.59 37.17 -18.21
C PRO A 466 -39.05 37.31 -18.16
N ALA A 467 -38.57 37.97 -17.12
CA ALA A 467 -37.13 38.07 -16.87
C ALA A 467 -36.48 36.69 -16.59
N SER A 468 -35.29 36.49 -17.11
CA SER A 468 -34.48 35.32 -16.75
C SER A 468 -34.18 35.30 -15.24
N GLN A 469 -33.95 34.09 -14.70
CA GLN A 469 -33.66 33.88 -13.28
C GLN A 469 -32.37 33.10 -13.14
N THR A 470 -31.66 33.29 -11.99
CA THR A 470 -30.52 32.45 -11.63
C THR A 470 -30.99 31.15 -10.97
N ALA A 471 -30.37 30.03 -11.33
CA ALA A 471 -30.68 28.70 -10.81
C ALA A 471 -29.41 28.02 -10.25
N PRO A 472 -29.12 28.15 -8.94
CA PRO A 472 -28.06 27.38 -8.29
C PRO A 472 -28.48 25.90 -8.24
N ILE A 473 -27.64 25.04 -8.78
CA ILE A 473 -27.83 23.58 -8.74
C ILE A 473 -26.87 23.00 -7.73
N GLU A 474 -27.39 22.36 -6.71
CA GLU A 474 -26.65 21.74 -5.62
C GLU A 474 -26.77 20.20 -5.69
N TRP A 475 -25.76 19.52 -5.18
CA TRP A 475 -25.68 18.05 -5.20
C TRP A 475 -26.90 17.40 -4.50
N GLU A 476 -27.54 16.46 -5.20
CA GLU A 476 -28.71 15.69 -4.73
C GLU A 476 -29.91 16.55 -4.31
N LYS A 477 -29.97 17.83 -4.74
CA LYS A 477 -31.08 18.72 -4.44
C LYS A 477 -31.88 19.07 -5.68
N VAL A 478 -33.15 19.46 -5.45
CA VAL A 478 -34.04 20.03 -6.45
C VAL A 478 -34.13 21.51 -6.20
N THR A 479 -33.65 22.32 -7.11
CA THR A 479 -33.87 23.77 -7.13
C THR A 479 -35.25 24.04 -7.76
N SER A 480 -35.99 25.03 -7.26
CA SER A 480 -37.26 25.43 -7.85
C SER A 480 -37.24 26.89 -8.29
N ARG A 481 -37.84 27.19 -9.45
CA ARG A 481 -38.03 28.54 -9.97
C ARG A 481 -39.47 28.68 -10.50
N THR A 482 -40.06 29.85 -10.28
CA THR A 482 -41.45 30.13 -10.74
C THR A 482 -41.41 31.23 -11.77
N PHE A 483 -42.04 31.01 -12.90
CA PHE A 483 -42.25 31.98 -13.96
C PHE A 483 -43.74 32.23 -14.13
N VAL A 484 -44.10 33.50 -14.28
CA VAL A 484 -45.51 33.94 -14.46
C VAL A 484 -45.63 34.66 -15.78
N ASN A 485 -46.51 34.19 -16.68
CA ASN A 485 -46.87 34.93 -17.89
C ASN A 485 -48.02 35.88 -17.61
N VAL A 486 -47.77 37.16 -17.81
CA VAL A 486 -48.73 38.24 -17.65
C VAL A 486 -49.19 38.65 -19.07
N LEU A 487 -50.49 38.76 -19.25
CA LEU A 487 -51.05 39.21 -20.53
C LEU A 487 -50.79 40.71 -20.74
N LYS A 488 -50.50 41.08 -21.96
CA LYS A 488 -50.44 42.48 -22.37
C LYS A 488 -51.84 43.04 -22.41
N LYS A 489 -52.03 44.22 -21.85
CA LYS A 489 -53.34 44.89 -21.67
C LYS A 489 -53.24 46.28 -22.25
N PHE A 490 -54.37 46.80 -22.76
CA PHE A 490 -54.45 48.15 -23.26
C PHE A 490 -55.71 48.83 -22.70
N ASN A 491 -55.65 50.17 -22.61
CA ASN A 491 -56.84 51.03 -22.60
C ASN A 491 -56.79 51.95 -23.79
N VAL A 492 -57.95 52.46 -24.21
CA VAL A 492 -58.08 53.45 -25.28
C VAL A 492 -58.63 54.75 -24.75
N THR A 493 -58.00 55.83 -25.12
CA THR A 493 -58.53 57.19 -24.94
C THR A 493 -59.09 57.64 -26.28
N VAL A 494 -60.39 57.95 -26.37
CA VAL A 494 -61.00 58.51 -27.54
C VAL A 494 -61.16 60.01 -27.30
N THR A 495 -60.73 60.82 -28.26
CA THR A 495 -60.92 62.25 -28.26
C THR A 495 -61.75 62.64 -29.48
N LYS A 496 -62.98 63.06 -29.20
CA LYS A 496 -63.91 63.61 -30.20
C LYS A 496 -63.59 65.08 -30.45
N SER A 497 -63.57 65.48 -31.70
CA SER A 497 -63.41 66.87 -32.10
C SER A 497 -64.30 67.20 -33.27
N ASP A 498 -64.57 68.48 -33.44
CA ASP A 498 -65.28 68.98 -34.64
C ASP A 498 -64.31 68.97 -35.82
N VAL A 499 -64.75 68.49 -37.00
CA VAL A 499 -63.91 68.30 -38.18
C VAL A 499 -63.43 69.64 -38.81
N GLU A 500 -64.14 70.75 -38.56
CA GLU A 500 -63.86 72.07 -39.12
C GLU A 500 -63.06 72.97 -38.13
N THR A 501 -63.41 72.95 -36.89
CA THR A 501 -62.89 73.91 -35.91
C THR A 501 -61.99 73.26 -34.86
N GLY A 502 -62.08 71.94 -34.71
CA GLY A 502 -61.40 71.18 -33.64
C GLY A 502 -62.04 71.35 -32.29
N THR A 503 -63.05 72.24 -32.12
CA THR A 503 -63.73 72.52 -30.86
C THR A 503 -65.25 72.61 -31.12
N GLU A 504 -66.04 72.68 -30.03
CA GLU A 504 -67.51 72.78 -30.13
C GLU A 504 -67.96 73.98 -31.02
N GLN A 505 -68.98 73.80 -31.88
CA GLN A 505 -69.51 74.82 -32.72
C GLN A 505 -70.94 75.23 -32.25
N GLY A 506 -71.14 76.51 -32.00
CA GLY A 506 -72.45 77.04 -31.62
C GLY A 506 -72.98 76.40 -30.33
N ASP A 507 -74.18 75.85 -30.39
CA ASP A 507 -74.82 75.16 -29.25
C ASP A 507 -74.60 73.63 -29.25
N ALA A 508 -73.74 73.11 -30.20
CA ALA A 508 -73.36 71.71 -30.25
C ALA A 508 -72.35 71.38 -29.15
N SER A 509 -72.48 70.21 -28.56
CA SER A 509 -71.57 69.76 -27.51
C SER A 509 -70.76 68.49 -27.95
N LEU A 510 -69.47 68.44 -27.62
CA LEU A 510 -68.69 67.25 -27.78
C LEU A 510 -68.94 66.24 -26.64
N ALA A 511 -69.50 66.67 -25.53
CA ALA A 511 -69.87 65.80 -24.42
C ALA A 511 -71.13 64.99 -24.74
N GLY A 512 -71.27 63.77 -24.20
CA GLY A 512 -72.46 62.96 -24.28
C GLY A 512 -72.49 62.01 -25.48
N ALA A 513 -71.50 61.99 -26.35
CA ALA A 513 -71.42 60.96 -27.37
C ALA A 513 -71.16 59.60 -26.72
N VAL A 514 -71.90 58.60 -27.16
CA VAL A 514 -71.74 57.22 -26.65
C VAL A 514 -70.97 56.37 -27.67
N TYR A 515 -69.86 55.84 -27.21
CA TYR A 515 -69.02 54.95 -27.99
C TYR A 515 -69.08 53.51 -27.47
N GLY A 516 -69.09 52.52 -28.37
CA GLY A 516 -68.94 51.11 -28.06
C GLY A 516 -67.54 50.65 -28.30
N ILE A 517 -66.98 49.91 -27.33
CA ILE A 517 -65.75 49.14 -27.48
C ILE A 517 -66.14 47.73 -27.91
N TYR A 518 -65.64 47.32 -29.07
CA TYR A 518 -65.96 46.01 -29.67
C TYR A 518 -64.74 45.12 -29.77
N LYS A 519 -65.00 43.80 -29.53
CA LYS A 519 -64.05 42.75 -29.88
C LYS A 519 -64.63 41.93 -31.04
N GLY A 520 -64.11 42.05 -32.21
CA GLY A 520 -64.78 41.59 -33.42
C GLY A 520 -66.12 42.32 -33.62
N GLU A 521 -67.21 41.56 -33.62
CA GLU A 521 -68.59 42.09 -33.71
C GLU A 521 -69.33 42.16 -32.34
N GLU A 522 -68.68 41.72 -31.27
CA GLU A 522 -69.26 41.74 -29.93
C GLU A 522 -69.04 43.08 -29.23
N LEU A 523 -70.11 43.71 -28.77
CA LEU A 523 -70.07 44.90 -27.91
C LEU A 523 -69.64 44.50 -26.49
N ILE A 524 -68.43 44.94 -26.09
CA ILE A 524 -67.88 44.60 -24.76
C ILE A 524 -68.28 45.64 -23.71
N ASP A 525 -68.12 46.93 -24.02
CA ASP A 525 -68.48 48.04 -23.10
C ASP A 525 -68.88 49.28 -23.89
N THR A 526 -69.53 50.21 -23.16
CA THR A 526 -69.89 51.55 -23.68
C THR A 526 -69.32 52.64 -22.79
N TYR A 527 -68.91 53.71 -23.41
CA TYR A 527 -68.34 54.89 -22.77
C TYR A 527 -68.99 56.14 -23.32
N THR A 528 -69.13 57.18 -22.48
CA THR A 528 -69.66 58.44 -22.88
C THR A 528 -68.61 59.54 -22.77
N THR A 529 -68.49 60.40 -23.77
CA THR A 529 -67.53 61.49 -23.75
C THR A 529 -67.92 62.53 -22.68
N ASP A 530 -66.87 63.06 -22.01
CA ASP A 530 -66.95 64.12 -21.01
C ASP A 530 -67.02 65.50 -21.68
N GLY A 531 -66.93 66.59 -20.82
CA GLY A 531 -66.99 67.97 -21.26
C GLY A 531 -65.87 68.39 -22.22
N ASN A 532 -64.80 67.61 -22.34
CA ASN A 532 -63.72 67.81 -23.30
C ASN A 532 -63.82 66.91 -24.55
N GLY A 533 -64.95 66.23 -24.72
CA GLY A 533 -65.14 65.26 -25.78
C GLY A 533 -64.35 63.96 -25.64
N GLN A 534 -63.90 63.62 -24.41
CA GLN A 534 -63.04 62.49 -24.18
C GLN A 534 -63.63 61.44 -23.29
N PHE A 535 -63.20 60.19 -23.49
CA PHE A 535 -63.27 59.13 -22.48
C PHE A 535 -62.03 58.26 -22.51
N THR A 536 -61.68 57.60 -21.40
CA THR A 536 -60.63 56.59 -21.34
C THR A 536 -61.30 55.29 -20.83
N SER A 537 -61.04 54.19 -21.55
CA SER A 537 -61.60 52.85 -21.20
C SER A 537 -60.89 52.23 -19.99
N LYS A 538 -61.44 51.20 -19.40
CA LYS A 538 -60.71 50.23 -18.58
C LYS A 538 -59.69 49.48 -19.42
N TYR A 539 -58.85 48.69 -18.77
CA TYR A 539 -57.90 47.83 -19.44
C TYR A 539 -58.56 46.56 -20.01
N TYR A 540 -58.25 46.21 -21.24
CA TYR A 540 -58.64 44.98 -21.94
C TYR A 540 -57.38 44.20 -22.32
N ILE A 541 -57.50 42.86 -22.59
CA ILE A 541 -56.43 42.06 -23.12
C ILE A 541 -56.16 42.47 -24.57
N CYS A 542 -54.89 42.73 -24.95
CA CYS A 542 -54.52 43.06 -26.30
C CYS A 542 -54.95 41.97 -27.32
N GLY A 543 -55.30 42.40 -28.50
CA GLY A 543 -55.75 41.57 -29.65
C GLY A 543 -55.93 42.40 -30.89
N ASP A 544 -56.03 41.75 -32.06
CA ASP A 544 -56.05 42.38 -33.39
C ASP A 544 -57.45 42.85 -33.81
N ASP A 545 -58.49 42.46 -33.07
CA ASP A 545 -59.91 42.57 -33.41
C ASP A 545 -60.65 43.62 -32.60
N TRP A 546 -59.93 44.52 -31.95
CA TRP A 546 -60.54 45.60 -31.17
C TRP A 546 -60.83 46.83 -32.02
N THR A 547 -62.09 47.34 -31.88
CA THR A 547 -62.55 48.56 -32.53
C THR A 547 -63.39 49.43 -31.62
N VAL A 548 -63.42 50.72 -31.94
CA VAL A 548 -64.32 51.70 -31.37
C VAL A 548 -65.31 52.18 -32.39
N ARG A 549 -66.57 52.27 -32.03
CA ARG A 549 -67.65 52.71 -32.90
C ARG A 549 -68.56 53.68 -32.12
N GLU A 550 -68.93 54.81 -32.78
CA GLU A 550 -69.97 55.66 -32.17
C GLU A 550 -71.33 54.99 -32.25
N LEU A 551 -72.07 54.95 -31.16
CA LEU A 551 -73.42 54.38 -31.06
C LEU A 551 -74.53 55.44 -31.06
N THR A 552 -74.18 56.55 -30.41
CA THR A 552 -75.11 57.72 -30.31
C THR A 552 -74.28 58.99 -30.38
N PRO A 553 -74.54 59.86 -31.34
CA PRO A 553 -73.79 61.13 -31.45
C PRO A 553 -74.11 62.04 -30.29
N SER A 554 -73.23 62.96 -30.00
CA SER A 554 -73.52 64.06 -29.05
C SER A 554 -74.43 65.11 -29.67
N GLU A 555 -75.00 65.96 -28.81
CA GLU A 555 -75.99 66.97 -29.21
C GLU A 555 -75.39 67.92 -30.26
N GLY A 556 -76.04 68.04 -31.38
CA GLY A 556 -75.67 68.91 -32.47
C GLY A 556 -74.72 68.31 -33.50
N TYR A 557 -74.26 67.02 -33.33
CA TYR A 557 -73.34 66.33 -34.26
C TYR A 557 -74.08 65.20 -35.01
N LEU A 558 -73.57 64.86 -36.18
CA LEU A 558 -73.98 63.67 -36.94
C LEU A 558 -73.28 62.42 -36.44
N LEU A 559 -73.93 61.26 -36.52
CA LEU A 559 -73.35 59.99 -36.18
C LEU A 559 -72.10 59.70 -37.10
N ASP A 560 -70.98 59.34 -36.48
CA ASP A 560 -69.84 58.80 -37.22
C ASP A 560 -70.03 57.29 -37.47
N PRO A 561 -70.24 56.86 -38.77
CA PRO A 561 -70.41 55.46 -39.03
C PRO A 561 -69.03 54.69 -39.14
N THR A 562 -67.93 55.35 -38.94
CA THR A 562 -66.59 54.80 -39.08
C THR A 562 -66.28 53.79 -37.98
N ILE A 563 -65.69 52.70 -38.37
CA ILE A 563 -65.14 51.70 -37.45
C ILE A 563 -63.68 52.00 -37.24
N HIS A 564 -63.31 52.50 -36.04
CA HIS A 564 -61.97 52.86 -35.72
C HIS A 564 -61.22 51.68 -35.12
N LYS A 565 -60.04 51.26 -35.64
CA LYS A 565 -59.12 50.34 -35.00
C LYS A 565 -58.45 51.02 -33.82
N VAL A 566 -58.29 50.31 -32.71
CA VAL A 566 -57.72 50.92 -31.48
C VAL A 566 -56.20 50.74 -31.33
N GLY A 567 -55.54 50.00 -32.24
CA GLY A 567 -54.08 49.78 -32.15
C GLY A 567 -53.72 48.95 -30.95
N ALA A 568 -54.43 47.85 -30.71
CA ALA A 568 -54.30 47.00 -29.55
C ALA A 568 -53.56 45.67 -29.86
N GLU A 569 -52.91 45.55 -31.01
CA GLU A 569 -52.19 44.36 -31.44
C GLU A 569 -51.04 44.06 -30.47
N PRO A 570 -50.93 42.82 -29.95
CA PRO A 570 -49.92 42.45 -28.92
C PRO A 570 -48.47 42.70 -29.35
N GLU A 571 -48.17 42.68 -30.64
CA GLU A 571 -46.84 42.93 -31.23
C GLU A 571 -46.31 44.33 -30.96
N LEU A 572 -47.23 45.29 -30.77
CA LEU A 572 -46.89 46.71 -30.59
C LEU A 572 -46.33 46.97 -29.19
N TYR A 573 -46.47 46.01 -28.27
CA TYR A 573 -46.25 46.24 -26.84
C TYR A 573 -45.26 45.27 -26.23
N THR A 574 -44.52 45.72 -25.24
CA THR A 574 -43.54 44.94 -24.46
C THR A 574 -43.83 44.88 -22.98
N VAL A 575 -44.79 45.68 -22.51
CA VAL A 575 -45.15 45.80 -21.08
C VAL A 575 -46.59 45.39 -20.85
N GLU A 576 -46.99 45.16 -19.59
CA GLU A 576 -48.32 44.70 -19.21
C GLU A 576 -49.39 45.71 -19.56
N TYR A 577 -49.25 46.97 -19.15
CA TYR A 577 -50.25 48.03 -19.28
C TYR A 577 -49.81 49.00 -20.35
N ASN A 578 -50.69 49.19 -21.36
CA ASN A 578 -50.43 50.06 -22.49
C ASN A 578 -51.62 50.98 -22.73
N SER A 579 -51.39 52.13 -23.38
CA SER A 579 -52.44 53.08 -23.71
C SER A 579 -52.40 53.40 -25.18
N THR A 580 -53.58 53.42 -25.80
CA THR A 580 -53.76 53.88 -27.19
C THR A 580 -54.70 55.06 -27.25
N ALA A 581 -54.61 55.84 -28.29
CA ALA A 581 -55.43 57.02 -28.48
C ALA A 581 -56.08 56.98 -29.89
N ASN A 582 -57.35 57.31 -29.91
CA ASN A 582 -58.09 57.48 -31.15
C ASN A 582 -58.70 58.89 -31.17
N ASP A 583 -58.22 59.69 -32.12
CA ASP A 583 -58.81 60.99 -32.38
C ASP A 583 -59.85 60.83 -33.47
N VAL A 584 -61.11 61.15 -33.13
CA VAL A 584 -62.25 61.04 -34.06
C VAL A 584 -62.77 62.45 -34.36
N THR A 585 -63.14 62.67 -35.60
CA THR A 585 -63.64 63.96 -36.02
C THR A 585 -65.07 63.81 -36.54
N GLU A 586 -65.92 64.70 -36.12
CA GLU A 586 -67.33 64.62 -36.50
C GLU A 586 -67.82 65.96 -37.05
N GLN A 587 -68.89 65.84 -37.83
CA GLN A 587 -69.49 66.96 -38.52
C GLN A 587 -70.66 67.48 -37.72
N VAL A 588 -70.71 68.78 -37.42
CA VAL A 588 -71.85 69.42 -36.79
C VAL A 588 -73.04 69.39 -37.78
N ILE A 589 -74.29 69.23 -37.20
CA ILE A 589 -75.51 69.32 -38.03
C ILE A 589 -75.66 70.77 -38.54
N LYS A 590 -75.76 70.94 -39.86
CA LYS A 590 -75.88 72.25 -40.45
C LYS A 590 -77.30 72.39 -41.02
N GLY A 591 -77.94 73.51 -40.78
CA GLY A 591 -79.22 73.93 -41.34
C GLY A 591 -79.01 75.13 -42.30
N ASN A 592 -79.85 75.20 -43.31
CA ASN A 592 -79.95 76.39 -44.19
C ASN A 592 -81.02 77.30 -43.74
N ILE A 593 -80.79 78.58 -43.58
CA ILE A 593 -81.79 79.60 -43.39
C ILE A 593 -82.06 80.33 -44.70
N ALA A 594 -83.31 80.22 -45.23
CA ALA A 594 -83.76 80.97 -46.35
C ALA A 594 -84.57 82.17 -45.85
N ILE A 595 -84.12 83.38 -46.03
CA ILE A 595 -84.85 84.62 -45.75
C ILE A 595 -85.56 85.04 -47.00
N ILE A 596 -86.90 84.98 -47.03
CA ILE A 596 -87.74 85.52 -48.14
C ILE A 596 -88.19 86.93 -47.71
N LYS A 597 -87.73 87.96 -48.38
CA LYS A 597 -88.18 89.34 -48.16
C LYS A 597 -89.39 89.62 -49.01
N HIS A 598 -90.54 89.88 -48.39
CA HIS A 598 -91.73 90.36 -49.10
C HIS A 598 -91.80 91.92 -49.00
N THR A 599 -91.88 92.55 -50.12
CA THR A 599 -92.21 93.99 -50.17
C THR A 599 -93.74 94.11 -50.45
N ASP A 600 -94.37 94.81 -49.51
CA ASP A 600 -95.73 95.13 -49.60
C ASP A 600 -95.90 96.49 -50.37
N ASP A 601 -95.58 96.42 -51.65
CA ASP A 601 -95.75 97.59 -52.52
C ASP A 601 -96.80 97.31 -53.59
N VAL A 602 -98.04 97.42 -53.16
CA VAL A 602 -99.18 97.53 -54.08
C VAL A 602 -99.34 98.96 -54.45
N ARG A 603 -98.97 99.27 -55.62
CA ARG A 603 -99.50 100.49 -56.17
C ARG A 603 -100.09 100.32 -57.55
N PRO A 604 -101.05 101.08 -57.68
CA PRO A 604 -102.16 100.77 -58.48
C PRO A 604 -101.88 100.87 -59.98
#